data_5b64863ce2f3d0661a82e0b2bff03e2f
#
_entry.id   5b64863ce2f3d0661a82e0b2bff03e2f
#
_cell.length_a   1.000
_cell.length_b   1.000
_cell.length_c   1.000
_cell.angle_alpha   90.00
_cell.angle_beta   90.00
_cell.angle_gamma   90.00
#
_symmetry.space_group_name_H-M   'P 1'
#
loop_
_entity.id
_entity.type
_entity.pdbx_description
1 polymer ?
#
loop_
_entity_poly.entity_id
_entity_poly.type
_entity_poly.pdbx_seq_one_letter_code
_entity_poly.pdbx_strand_id
1 'polypeptide(L)'
;EWSNTMSFSYLKQLPTPEEIKQTYPLSEACQKIKQERDAEIARVLRGESDKFLVIIGPCSADKEEPVMDYIHRLAKINEQTKDKLIIIPRIYTNKPRTTGEGYKGIATQPDPEAKPDMVAGLIAVRKLHLRAIEETGLSAADEMLYPENWDYINDLLSYVAIGARSVEDQQHRLTVSGFDVASGMKNPTSGDFSVMLNSVYAAQHPHHFVHRGWEVDTTGNPLSHVILRGAVNKRGVAIPNYHYEDLIRLNEMYEKMDLVNPACIVDANHSNSNKKYAEQVRIVKEVMHNRKESEIIHKLVKGVMIESYICPGNQKIGEHIYGKSITDPCLGWEESEQLLYAIADSVK
;
A
#
# COMPACT_ATOMS: atom_id res chain seq x y z
N GLU A 1 -35.46 18.72 1.05
CA GLU A 1 -35.00 19.70 0.03
C GLU A 1 -33.78 20.41 0.58
N TRP A 2 -32.60 20.05 0.07
CA TRP A 2 -31.34 20.71 0.40
C TRP A 2 -31.24 21.98 -0.47
N SER A 3 -31.04 23.11 0.16
CA SER A 3 -31.03 24.43 -0.46
C SER A 3 -29.96 24.51 -1.58
N ASN A 4 -30.36 24.99 -2.74
CA ASN A 4 -29.57 25.18 -3.96
C ASN A 4 -28.53 26.33 -3.87
N THR A 5 -28.06 26.69 -2.67
CA THR A 5 -27.14 27.82 -2.45
C THR A 5 -25.68 27.41 -2.26
N MET A 6 -25.35 26.13 -2.37
CA MET A 6 -23.99 25.62 -2.26
C MET A 6 -23.44 25.13 -3.60
N SER A 7 -22.12 25.17 -3.74
CA SER A 7 -21.40 24.65 -4.91
C SER A 7 -21.38 23.12 -5.03
N PHE A 8 -21.88 22.40 -4.00
CA PHE A 8 -22.04 20.96 -4.03
C PHE A 8 -23.39 20.55 -4.61
N SER A 9 -23.37 19.63 -5.56
CA SER A 9 -24.57 18.95 -6.09
C SER A 9 -24.60 17.53 -5.52
N TYR A 10 -25.56 17.24 -4.68
CA TYR A 10 -25.77 15.90 -4.11
C TYR A 10 -26.49 15.03 -5.14
N LEU A 11 -25.79 14.05 -5.73
CA LEU A 11 -26.31 13.21 -6.83
C LEU A 11 -27.11 12.03 -6.31
N LYS A 12 -26.53 11.25 -5.40
CA LYS A 12 -27.15 10.08 -4.77
C LYS A 12 -26.45 9.76 -3.45
N GLN A 13 -27.19 9.15 -2.54
CA GLN A 13 -26.61 8.59 -1.33
C GLN A 13 -25.95 7.25 -1.66
N LEU A 14 -24.74 7.03 -1.14
CA LEU A 14 -24.04 5.76 -1.29
C LEU A 14 -24.58 4.73 -0.28
N PRO A 15 -24.53 3.42 -0.61
CA PRO A 15 -24.77 2.38 0.38
C PRO A 15 -23.79 2.52 1.53
N THR A 16 -24.20 2.16 2.73
CA THR A 16 -23.31 2.14 3.89
C THR A 16 -22.29 1.00 3.76
N PRO A 17 -21.12 1.09 4.44
CA PRO A 17 -20.19 -0.03 4.52
C PRO A 17 -20.84 -1.32 5.03
N GLU A 18 -21.74 -1.22 5.98
CA GLU A 18 -22.46 -2.35 6.56
C GLU A 18 -23.34 -3.06 5.51
N GLU A 19 -24.08 -2.29 4.69
CA GLU A 19 -24.92 -2.84 3.59
C GLU A 19 -24.06 -3.54 2.54
N ILE A 20 -22.91 -2.95 2.16
CA ILE A 20 -22.00 -3.56 1.20
C ILE A 20 -21.38 -4.86 1.77
N LYS A 21 -20.97 -4.86 3.03
CA LYS A 21 -20.41 -6.06 3.70
C LYS A 21 -21.45 -7.18 3.85
N GLN A 22 -22.70 -6.84 4.10
CA GLN A 22 -23.80 -7.83 4.15
C GLN A 22 -24.07 -8.45 2.79
N THR A 23 -23.98 -7.65 1.72
CA THR A 23 -24.21 -8.12 0.34
C THR A 23 -23.04 -8.95 -0.17
N TYR A 24 -21.82 -8.59 0.19
CA TYR A 24 -20.58 -9.25 -0.22
C TYR A 24 -19.73 -9.61 1.02
N PRO A 25 -20.17 -10.60 1.81
CA PRO A 25 -19.49 -10.93 3.07
C PRO A 25 -18.17 -11.66 2.87
N LEU A 26 -17.25 -11.48 3.80
CA LEU A 26 -16.07 -12.32 3.95
C LEU A 26 -16.46 -13.62 4.66
N SER A 27 -16.17 -14.78 4.07
CA SER A 27 -16.46 -16.07 4.69
C SER A 27 -15.60 -16.30 5.94
N GLU A 28 -16.09 -17.11 6.88
CA GLU A 28 -15.35 -17.47 8.10
C GLU A 28 -13.97 -18.10 7.78
N ALA A 29 -13.90 -18.94 6.73
CA ALA A 29 -12.64 -19.54 6.30
C ALA A 29 -11.64 -18.48 5.81
N CYS A 30 -12.10 -17.51 5.01
CA CYS A 30 -11.26 -16.42 4.52
C CYS A 30 -10.89 -15.42 5.62
N GLN A 31 -11.79 -15.19 6.58
CA GLN A 31 -11.48 -14.38 7.76
C GLN A 31 -10.34 -14.99 8.57
N LYS A 32 -10.34 -16.29 8.75
CA LYS A 32 -9.24 -17.01 9.43
C LYS A 32 -7.92 -16.88 8.68
N ILE A 33 -7.93 -17.06 7.36
CA ILE A 33 -6.73 -16.86 6.51
C ILE A 33 -6.16 -15.46 6.70
N LYS A 34 -7.03 -14.43 6.63
CA LYS A 34 -6.60 -13.04 6.83
C LYS A 34 -6.00 -12.83 8.22
N GLN A 35 -6.64 -13.32 9.27
CA GLN A 35 -6.15 -13.20 10.65
C GLN A 35 -4.76 -13.84 10.82
N GLU A 36 -4.53 -15.01 10.25
CA GLU A 36 -3.23 -15.69 10.28
C GLU A 36 -2.16 -14.86 9.56
N ARG A 37 -2.48 -14.30 8.39
CA ARG A 37 -1.57 -13.44 7.64
C ARG A 37 -1.28 -12.13 8.38
N ASP A 38 -2.29 -11.49 8.95
CA ASP A 38 -2.12 -10.27 9.75
C ASP A 38 -1.21 -10.53 10.95
N ALA A 39 -1.36 -11.67 11.62
CA ALA A 39 -0.50 -12.08 12.73
C ALA A 39 0.97 -12.30 12.28
N GLU A 40 1.19 -12.94 11.14
CA GLU A 40 2.55 -13.10 10.59
C GLU A 40 3.20 -11.77 10.24
N ILE A 41 2.47 -10.87 9.59
CA ILE A 41 2.95 -9.51 9.26
C ILE A 41 3.30 -8.75 10.54
N ALA A 42 2.43 -8.80 11.54
CA ALA A 42 2.66 -8.16 12.83
C ALA A 42 3.94 -8.68 13.52
N ARG A 43 4.21 -9.98 13.46
CA ARG A 43 5.43 -10.58 14.02
C ARG A 43 6.69 -10.05 13.33
N VAL A 44 6.66 -9.89 12.01
CA VAL A 44 7.78 -9.28 11.26
C VAL A 44 8.02 -7.84 11.73
N LEU A 45 6.97 -7.04 11.81
CA LEU A 45 7.08 -5.63 12.23
C LEU A 45 7.55 -5.47 13.69
N ARG A 46 7.21 -6.42 14.56
CA ARG A 46 7.68 -6.45 15.95
C ARG A 46 9.09 -7.01 16.12
N GLY A 47 9.72 -7.52 15.07
CA GLY A 47 11.03 -8.16 15.13
C GLY A 47 11.01 -9.58 15.71
N GLU A 48 9.86 -10.23 15.73
CA GLU A 48 9.64 -11.60 16.24
C GLU A 48 9.78 -12.66 15.12
N SER A 49 9.95 -12.24 13.88
CA SER A 49 10.12 -13.10 12.71
C SER A 49 11.12 -12.47 11.76
N ASP A 50 11.99 -13.31 11.19
CA ASP A 50 12.99 -12.90 10.19
C ASP A 50 12.46 -12.93 8.74
N LYS A 51 11.19 -13.29 8.55
CA LYS A 51 10.55 -13.21 7.22
C LYS A 51 10.57 -11.77 6.72
N PHE A 52 10.60 -11.65 5.40
CA PHE A 52 10.68 -10.35 4.73
C PHE A 52 9.38 -10.05 3.97
N LEU A 53 8.86 -8.83 4.15
CA LEU A 53 7.63 -8.41 3.50
C LEU A 53 7.92 -7.96 2.06
N VAL A 54 7.16 -8.48 1.09
CA VAL A 54 7.21 -8.01 -0.29
C VAL A 54 5.81 -7.57 -0.71
N ILE A 55 5.62 -6.26 -0.80
CA ILE A 55 4.37 -5.64 -1.23
C ILE A 55 4.52 -5.36 -2.73
N ILE A 56 3.84 -6.13 -3.55
CA ILE A 56 4.09 -6.16 -5.00
C ILE A 56 2.82 -6.24 -5.82
N GLY A 57 2.73 -5.44 -6.85
CA GLY A 57 1.61 -5.42 -7.78
C GLY A 57 1.56 -4.15 -8.62
N PRO A 58 0.54 -3.99 -9.49
CA PRO A 58 0.44 -2.86 -10.39
C PRO A 58 0.36 -1.53 -9.65
N CYS A 59 0.75 -0.45 -10.33
CA CYS A 59 0.60 0.91 -9.82
C CYS A 59 -0.86 1.21 -9.45
N SER A 60 -1.79 0.82 -10.32
CA SER A 60 -3.24 0.84 -10.07
C SER A 60 -3.84 -0.46 -10.55
N ALA A 61 -4.75 -1.04 -9.75
CA ALA A 61 -5.65 -2.07 -10.25
C ALA A 61 -6.60 -1.41 -11.26
N ASP A 62 -6.72 -2.00 -12.44
CA ASP A 62 -7.50 -1.42 -13.54
C ASP A 62 -8.65 -2.33 -13.99
N LYS A 63 -8.36 -3.59 -14.25
CA LYS A 63 -9.34 -4.62 -14.67
C LYS A 63 -9.20 -5.86 -13.82
N GLU A 64 -10.33 -6.45 -13.47
CA GLU A 64 -10.40 -7.58 -12.53
C GLU A 64 -9.61 -8.79 -13.02
N GLU A 65 -9.80 -9.22 -14.27
CA GLU A 65 -9.19 -10.46 -14.78
C GLU A 65 -7.65 -10.42 -14.85
N PRO A 66 -6.99 -9.39 -15.43
CA PRO A 66 -5.54 -9.36 -15.41
C PRO A 66 -4.96 -9.16 -14.01
N VAL A 67 -5.64 -8.44 -13.12
CA VAL A 67 -5.20 -8.32 -11.72
C VAL A 67 -5.28 -9.68 -11.02
N MET A 68 -6.35 -10.43 -11.19
CA MET A 68 -6.48 -11.77 -10.61
C MET A 68 -5.48 -12.76 -11.20
N ASP A 69 -5.24 -12.74 -12.52
CA ASP A 69 -4.18 -13.54 -13.15
C ASP A 69 -2.82 -13.25 -12.49
N TYR A 70 -2.50 -11.97 -12.31
CA TYR A 70 -1.26 -11.56 -11.64
C TYR A 70 -1.17 -12.11 -10.20
N ILE A 71 -2.24 -12.01 -9.42
CA ILE A 71 -2.27 -12.51 -8.03
C ILE A 71 -2.15 -14.04 -7.99
N HIS A 72 -2.77 -14.77 -8.92
CA HIS A 72 -2.58 -16.22 -9.04
C HIS A 72 -1.13 -16.61 -9.31
N ARG A 73 -0.41 -15.83 -10.12
CA ARG A 73 1.03 -16.01 -10.34
C ARG A 73 1.83 -15.79 -9.07
N LEU A 74 1.49 -14.73 -8.30
CA LEU A 74 2.09 -14.48 -6.99
C LEU A 74 1.85 -15.64 -6.01
N ALA A 75 0.66 -16.20 -6.00
CA ALA A 75 0.30 -17.32 -5.13
C ALA A 75 1.17 -18.56 -5.38
N LYS A 76 1.52 -18.85 -6.63
CA LYS A 76 2.45 -19.95 -6.98
C LYS A 76 3.85 -19.72 -6.41
N ILE A 77 4.36 -18.49 -6.48
CA ILE A 77 5.65 -18.14 -5.88
C ILE A 77 5.58 -18.18 -4.36
N ASN A 78 4.48 -17.69 -3.79
CA ASN A 78 4.27 -17.70 -2.34
C ASN A 78 4.40 -19.11 -1.76
N GLU A 79 3.82 -20.12 -2.40
CA GLU A 79 3.95 -21.52 -1.95
C GLU A 79 5.39 -22.01 -1.85
N GLN A 80 6.28 -21.49 -2.70
CA GLN A 80 7.69 -21.87 -2.74
C GLN A 80 8.58 -21.04 -1.83
N THR A 81 8.11 -19.89 -1.38
CA THR A 81 8.92 -18.88 -0.65
C THR A 81 8.34 -18.50 0.70
N LYS A 82 7.22 -19.07 1.11
CA LYS A 82 6.49 -18.70 2.33
C LYS A 82 7.23 -18.93 3.65
N ASP A 83 8.30 -19.71 3.62
CA ASP A 83 9.22 -19.87 4.74
C ASP A 83 10.11 -18.63 4.96
N LYS A 84 10.32 -17.82 3.95
CA LYS A 84 11.20 -16.65 3.94
C LYS A 84 10.50 -15.32 3.66
N LEU A 85 9.48 -15.33 2.80
CA LEU A 85 8.75 -14.15 2.38
C LEU A 85 7.29 -14.16 2.84
N ILE A 86 6.77 -12.97 3.08
CA ILE A 86 5.32 -12.72 3.12
C ILE A 86 5.01 -11.84 1.93
N ILE A 87 4.39 -12.43 0.91
CA ILE A 87 3.98 -11.72 -0.31
C ILE A 87 2.61 -11.08 -0.06
N ILE A 88 2.53 -9.76 -0.23
CA ILE A 88 1.32 -8.98 -0.07
C ILE A 88 1.00 -8.32 -1.42
N PRO A 89 -0.05 -8.78 -2.13
CA PRO A 89 -0.42 -8.17 -3.41
C PRO A 89 -0.77 -6.69 -3.24
N ARG A 90 -0.29 -5.84 -4.14
CA ARG A 90 -0.80 -4.48 -4.29
C ARG A 90 -2.08 -4.55 -5.13
N ILE A 91 -3.21 -4.23 -4.53
CA ILE A 91 -4.47 -4.01 -5.22
C ILE A 91 -4.88 -2.57 -4.90
N TYR A 92 -4.20 -1.62 -5.52
CA TYR A 92 -4.44 -0.20 -5.29
C TYR A 92 -5.63 0.27 -6.11
N THR A 93 -6.69 0.64 -5.43
CA THR A 93 -8.01 0.91 -6.00
C THR A 93 -8.33 2.40 -6.10
N ASN A 94 -7.46 3.24 -5.56
CA ASN A 94 -7.48 4.69 -5.71
C ASN A 94 -6.13 5.19 -6.24
N LYS A 95 -6.15 6.12 -7.17
CA LYS A 95 -4.93 6.77 -7.72
C LYS A 95 -4.92 8.24 -7.34
N PRO A 96 -3.95 8.66 -6.48
CA PRO A 96 -3.79 10.08 -6.16
C PRO A 96 -3.36 10.87 -7.41
N ARG A 97 -4.00 12.00 -7.64
CA ARG A 97 -3.70 12.91 -8.74
C ARG A 97 -3.52 14.32 -8.19
N THR A 98 -2.33 14.89 -8.34
CA THR A 98 -1.98 16.21 -7.82
C THR A 98 -2.90 17.30 -8.34
N THR A 99 -3.29 17.25 -9.61
CA THR A 99 -4.21 18.21 -10.26
C THR A 99 -5.67 17.76 -10.23
N GLY A 100 -5.95 16.53 -9.79
CA GLY A 100 -7.28 15.93 -9.87
C GLY A 100 -7.67 15.40 -11.24
N GLU A 101 -6.78 15.48 -12.24
CA GLU A 101 -7.01 14.99 -13.60
C GLU A 101 -6.51 13.55 -13.80
N GLY A 102 -7.10 12.85 -14.76
CA GLY A 102 -6.72 11.49 -15.16
C GLY A 102 -7.49 10.38 -14.40
N TYR A 103 -7.12 9.14 -14.67
CA TYR A 103 -7.74 7.96 -14.06
C TYR A 103 -7.53 7.97 -12.54
N LYS A 104 -8.62 7.78 -11.79
CA LYS A 104 -8.65 7.90 -10.31
C LYS A 104 -8.71 6.57 -9.57
N GLY A 105 -8.69 5.46 -10.27
CA GLY A 105 -8.78 4.12 -9.69
C GLY A 105 -10.17 3.50 -9.77
N ILE A 106 -10.24 2.20 -9.51
CA ILE A 106 -11.47 1.39 -9.58
C ILE A 106 -12.57 1.96 -8.67
N ALA A 107 -12.22 2.44 -7.49
CA ALA A 107 -13.21 2.94 -6.51
C ALA A 107 -14.06 4.10 -7.06
N THR A 108 -13.49 4.92 -7.92
CA THR A 108 -14.19 6.05 -8.56
C THR A 108 -14.72 5.68 -9.94
N GLN A 109 -13.95 4.88 -10.69
CA GLN A 109 -14.13 4.64 -12.11
C GLN A 109 -13.78 3.19 -12.43
N PRO A 110 -14.72 2.24 -12.17
CA PRO A 110 -14.46 0.81 -12.37
C PRO A 110 -14.21 0.44 -13.84
N ASP A 111 -14.76 1.19 -14.78
CA ASP A 111 -14.39 1.16 -16.20
C ASP A 111 -13.61 2.44 -16.54
N PRO A 112 -12.30 2.33 -16.87
CA PRO A 112 -11.47 3.50 -17.18
C PRO A 112 -11.95 4.35 -18.37
N GLU A 113 -12.78 3.78 -19.25
CA GLU A 113 -13.32 4.45 -20.45
C GLU A 113 -14.73 5.01 -20.23
N ALA A 114 -15.37 4.70 -19.10
CA ALA A 114 -16.69 5.19 -18.75
C ALA A 114 -16.65 6.41 -17.81
N LYS A 115 -17.82 6.97 -17.55
CA LYS A 115 -17.97 8.03 -16.54
C LYS A 115 -17.82 7.44 -15.13
N PRO A 116 -17.38 8.25 -14.15
CA PRO A 116 -17.33 7.82 -12.75
C PRO A 116 -18.65 7.25 -12.24
N ASP A 117 -18.57 6.13 -11.52
CA ASP A 117 -19.66 5.50 -10.80
C ASP A 117 -19.16 4.98 -9.45
N MET A 118 -19.38 5.76 -8.40
CA MET A 118 -18.88 5.45 -7.06
C MET A 118 -19.49 4.19 -6.44
N VAL A 119 -20.78 3.91 -6.72
CA VAL A 119 -21.43 2.70 -6.18
C VAL A 119 -20.85 1.45 -6.84
N ALA A 120 -20.80 1.43 -8.17
CA ALA A 120 -20.18 0.34 -8.91
C ALA A 120 -18.70 0.18 -8.55
N GLY A 121 -17.99 1.31 -8.34
CA GLY A 121 -16.58 1.33 -7.92
C GLY A 121 -16.36 0.67 -6.56
N LEU A 122 -17.10 1.05 -5.54
CA LEU A 122 -16.98 0.47 -4.20
C LEU A 122 -17.30 -1.03 -4.18
N ILE A 123 -18.29 -1.46 -4.95
CA ILE A 123 -18.62 -2.88 -5.12
C ILE A 123 -17.46 -3.60 -5.83
N ALA A 124 -16.90 -3.04 -6.91
CA ALA A 124 -15.80 -3.63 -7.64
C ALA A 124 -14.55 -3.80 -6.77
N VAL A 125 -14.21 -2.77 -5.97
CA VAL A 125 -13.11 -2.82 -5.00
C VAL A 125 -13.29 -3.98 -4.03
N ARG A 126 -14.45 -4.08 -3.40
CA ARG A 126 -14.73 -5.12 -2.43
C ARG A 126 -14.67 -6.52 -3.05
N LYS A 127 -15.28 -6.71 -4.22
CA LYS A 127 -15.25 -7.99 -4.94
C LYS A 127 -13.85 -8.41 -5.32
N LEU A 128 -13.01 -7.48 -5.77
CA LEU A 128 -11.63 -7.77 -6.16
C LEU A 128 -10.79 -8.24 -4.96
N HIS A 129 -10.88 -7.54 -3.83
CA HIS A 129 -10.20 -7.95 -2.61
C HIS A 129 -10.73 -9.28 -2.05
N LEU A 130 -12.04 -9.53 -2.11
CA LEU A 130 -12.62 -10.83 -1.75
C LEU A 130 -12.07 -11.96 -2.60
N ARG A 131 -12.08 -11.81 -3.94
CA ARG A 131 -11.52 -12.82 -4.86
C ARG A 131 -10.07 -13.13 -4.57
N ALA A 132 -9.26 -12.13 -4.24
CA ALA A 132 -7.85 -12.32 -3.90
C ALA A 132 -7.69 -13.32 -2.74
N ILE A 133 -8.46 -13.17 -1.67
CA ILE A 133 -8.41 -14.07 -0.52
C ILE A 133 -9.04 -15.43 -0.85
N GLU A 134 -10.21 -15.43 -1.46
CA GLU A 134 -10.98 -16.65 -1.76
C GLU A 134 -10.24 -17.59 -2.73
N GLU A 135 -9.65 -17.03 -3.78
CA GLU A 135 -9.01 -17.81 -4.84
C GLU A 135 -7.55 -18.15 -4.55
N THR A 136 -6.83 -17.30 -3.78
CA THR A 136 -5.38 -17.43 -3.61
C THR A 136 -4.90 -17.51 -2.16
N GLY A 137 -5.74 -17.16 -1.19
CA GLY A 137 -5.33 -17.03 0.21
C GLY A 137 -4.43 -15.81 0.48
N LEU A 138 -4.25 -14.89 -0.47
CA LEU A 138 -3.43 -13.70 -0.31
C LEU A 138 -4.31 -12.47 -0.04
N SER A 139 -4.41 -12.08 1.20
CA SER A 139 -4.94 -10.77 1.58
C SER A 139 -3.97 -9.66 1.15
N ALA A 140 -4.50 -8.54 0.70
CA ALA A 140 -3.77 -7.55 -0.08
C ALA A 140 -3.49 -6.25 0.67
N ALA A 141 -2.72 -5.39 0.02
CA ALA A 141 -2.48 -3.99 0.39
C ALA A 141 -3.29 -3.06 -0.50
N ASP A 142 -3.75 -1.95 0.07
CA ASP A 142 -4.31 -0.83 -0.67
C ASP A 142 -3.84 0.50 -0.05
N GLU A 143 -3.95 1.59 -0.81
CA GLU A 143 -3.68 2.93 -0.31
C GLU A 143 -4.98 3.57 0.18
N MET A 144 -4.99 4.05 1.43
CA MET A 144 -6.10 4.85 1.92
C MET A 144 -5.94 6.30 1.44
N LEU A 145 -6.43 6.57 0.24
CA LEU A 145 -6.46 7.93 -0.29
C LEU A 145 -7.59 8.76 0.35
N TYR A 146 -8.74 8.13 0.53
CA TYR A 146 -9.90 8.72 1.17
C TYR A 146 -10.25 7.95 2.44
N PRO A 147 -10.15 8.56 3.63
CA PRO A 147 -10.49 7.89 4.89
C PRO A 147 -11.91 7.32 4.93
N GLU A 148 -12.86 7.95 4.25
CA GLU A 148 -14.25 7.48 4.15
C GLU A 148 -14.42 6.13 3.45
N ASN A 149 -13.44 5.72 2.61
CA ASN A 149 -13.50 4.44 1.90
C ASN A 149 -13.01 3.26 2.76
N TRP A 150 -12.32 3.51 3.86
CA TRP A 150 -11.71 2.49 4.70
C TRP A 150 -12.71 1.44 5.18
N ASP A 151 -13.85 1.88 5.71
CA ASP A 151 -14.83 0.98 6.32
C ASP A 151 -15.48 0.00 5.33
N TYR A 152 -15.42 0.27 4.02
CA TYR A 152 -15.93 -0.65 2.99
C TYR A 152 -15.06 -1.90 2.81
N ILE A 153 -13.79 -1.84 3.22
CA ILE A 153 -12.78 -2.90 2.97
C ILE A 153 -11.89 -3.20 4.18
N ASN A 154 -12.17 -2.64 5.34
CA ASN A 154 -11.33 -2.78 6.53
C ASN A 154 -11.20 -4.24 7.04
N ASP A 155 -12.15 -5.10 6.70
CA ASP A 155 -12.12 -6.53 7.00
C ASP A 155 -11.32 -7.37 5.99
N LEU A 156 -10.80 -6.75 4.92
CA LEU A 156 -10.14 -7.44 3.80
C LEU A 156 -8.64 -7.15 3.71
N LEU A 157 -8.19 -5.96 4.12
CA LEU A 157 -6.80 -5.52 3.94
C LEU A 157 -5.89 -6.03 5.04
N SER A 158 -4.71 -6.50 4.64
CA SER A 158 -3.62 -6.87 5.57
C SER A 158 -2.53 -5.79 5.66
N TYR A 159 -2.54 -4.82 4.76
CA TYR A 159 -1.60 -3.70 4.74
C TYR A 159 -2.26 -2.46 4.17
N VAL A 160 -2.03 -1.33 4.81
CA VAL A 160 -2.52 -0.03 4.35
C VAL A 160 -1.36 0.94 4.17
N ALA A 161 -1.30 1.60 3.02
CA ALA A 161 -0.34 2.68 2.79
C ALA A 161 -1.02 4.05 2.87
N ILE A 162 -0.33 5.01 3.47
CA ILE A 162 -0.69 6.42 3.42
C ILE A 162 0.27 7.11 2.48
N GLY A 163 -0.25 7.72 1.43
CA GLY A 163 0.52 8.32 0.35
C GLY A 163 1.27 9.59 0.76
N ALA A 164 2.26 9.96 -0.03
CA ALA A 164 3.12 11.12 0.22
C ALA A 164 2.37 12.46 0.27
N ARG A 165 1.22 12.56 -0.41
CA ARG A 165 0.37 13.76 -0.41
C ARG A 165 -0.63 13.80 0.74
N SER A 166 -0.83 12.67 1.44
CA SER A 166 -1.82 12.51 2.51
C SER A 166 -1.19 12.42 3.89
N VAL A 167 0.10 12.14 3.99
CA VAL A 167 0.79 11.85 5.26
C VAL A 167 0.84 13.04 6.22
N GLU A 168 0.70 14.25 5.73
CA GLU A 168 0.59 15.48 6.55
C GLU A 168 -0.83 15.79 7.00
N ASP A 169 -1.84 15.15 6.40
CA ASP A 169 -3.24 15.38 6.72
C ASP A 169 -3.61 14.77 8.07
N GLN A 170 -4.21 15.60 8.94
CA GLN A 170 -4.60 15.22 10.29
C GLN A 170 -5.58 14.05 10.28
N GLN A 171 -6.58 14.07 9.41
CA GLN A 171 -7.60 13.03 9.36
C GLN A 171 -7.01 11.66 8.99
N HIS A 172 -6.06 11.61 8.04
CA HIS A 172 -5.37 10.36 7.70
C HIS A 172 -4.59 9.79 8.88
N ARG A 173 -3.79 10.63 9.56
CA ARG A 173 -3.00 10.21 10.73
C ARG A 173 -3.88 9.66 11.85
N LEU A 174 -4.97 10.36 12.19
CA LEU A 174 -5.86 9.96 13.25
C LEU A 174 -6.67 8.71 12.89
N THR A 175 -7.10 8.59 11.64
CA THR A 175 -7.80 7.40 11.17
C THR A 175 -6.91 6.15 11.29
N VAL A 176 -5.63 6.25 10.93
CA VAL A 176 -4.66 5.13 11.08
C VAL A 176 -4.50 4.71 12.53
N SER A 177 -4.62 5.63 13.50
CA SER A 177 -4.56 5.30 14.93
C SER A 177 -5.67 4.35 15.40
N GLY A 178 -6.72 4.21 14.62
CA GLY A 178 -7.83 3.27 14.86
C GLY A 178 -7.70 1.94 14.13
N PHE A 179 -6.62 1.71 13.38
CA PHE A 179 -6.41 0.46 12.65
C PHE A 179 -5.72 -0.59 13.52
N ASP A 180 -6.03 -1.84 13.24
CA ASP A 180 -5.40 -3.02 13.84
C ASP A 180 -4.53 -3.81 12.85
N VAL A 181 -4.25 -3.24 11.68
CA VAL A 181 -3.42 -3.81 10.62
C VAL A 181 -2.17 -2.97 10.36
N ALA A 182 -1.16 -3.60 9.77
CA ALA A 182 0.07 -2.95 9.35
C ALA A 182 -0.22 -1.72 8.48
N SER A 183 0.33 -0.57 8.85
CA SER A 183 0.08 0.70 8.17
C SER A 183 1.37 1.46 7.92
N GLY A 184 1.72 1.66 6.66
CA GLY A 184 2.93 2.34 6.25
C GLY A 184 2.68 3.80 5.89
N MET A 185 3.43 4.70 6.53
CA MET A 185 3.38 6.14 6.31
C MET A 185 4.52 6.53 5.35
N LYS A 186 4.19 6.91 4.12
CA LYS A 186 5.20 7.35 3.15
C LYS A 186 5.83 8.68 3.59
N ASN A 187 7.12 8.87 3.29
CA ASN A 187 7.68 10.20 3.41
C ASN A 187 6.96 11.16 2.44
N PRO A 188 6.75 12.44 2.83
CA PRO A 188 6.15 13.42 1.94
C PRO A 188 7.02 13.63 0.69
N THR A 189 6.45 14.25 -0.34
CA THR A 189 7.15 14.51 -1.61
C THR A 189 8.46 15.27 -1.41
N SER A 190 8.53 16.15 -0.41
CA SER A 190 9.76 16.86 -0.01
C SER A 190 10.89 15.96 0.51
N GLY A 191 10.55 14.75 0.97
CA GLY A 191 11.50 13.81 1.58
C GLY A 191 11.81 14.07 3.05
N ASP A 192 11.05 14.91 3.73
CA ASP A 192 11.28 15.25 5.14
C ASP A 192 10.99 14.06 6.07
N PHE A 193 12.03 13.51 6.69
CA PHE A 193 11.91 12.39 7.62
C PHE A 193 11.21 12.79 8.93
N SER A 194 11.34 14.04 9.36
CA SER A 194 10.67 14.51 10.57
C SER A 194 9.15 14.50 10.40
N VAL A 195 8.66 14.97 9.26
CA VAL A 195 7.23 14.92 8.91
C VAL A 195 6.72 13.47 8.86
N MET A 196 7.49 12.59 8.22
CA MET A 196 7.14 11.16 8.15
C MET A 196 7.08 10.52 9.54
N LEU A 197 8.09 10.74 10.38
CA LEU A 197 8.13 10.18 11.74
C LEU A 197 7.05 10.77 12.64
N ASN A 198 6.72 12.05 12.49
CA ASN A 198 5.59 12.67 13.19
C ASN A 198 4.25 12.01 12.81
N SER A 199 4.10 11.59 11.55
CA SER A 199 2.91 10.85 11.12
C SER A 199 2.80 9.47 11.76
N VAL A 200 3.93 8.77 11.91
CA VAL A 200 3.98 7.49 12.65
C VAL A 200 3.68 7.70 14.13
N TYR A 201 4.26 8.73 14.73
CA TYR A 201 3.99 9.08 16.13
C TYR A 201 2.49 9.32 16.37
N ALA A 202 1.86 10.15 15.56
CA ALA A 202 0.42 10.40 15.65
C ALA A 202 -0.38 9.09 15.49
N ALA A 203 -0.04 8.27 14.51
CA ALA A 203 -0.73 7.00 14.24
C ALA A 203 -0.57 5.97 15.37
N GLN A 204 0.54 5.99 16.11
CA GLN A 204 0.78 5.06 17.22
C GLN A 204 0.11 5.46 18.53
N HIS A 205 -0.41 6.68 18.63
CA HIS A 205 -1.03 7.20 19.86
C HIS A 205 -2.55 7.26 19.79
N PRO A 206 -3.26 7.20 20.93
CA PRO A 206 -4.71 7.34 20.97
C PRO A 206 -5.16 8.76 20.64
N HIS A 207 -6.32 8.88 20.01
CA HIS A 207 -6.93 10.16 19.64
C HIS A 207 -8.43 10.16 19.82
N HIS A 208 -8.98 11.37 19.96
CA HIS A 208 -10.41 11.66 20.07
C HIS A 208 -10.83 12.57 18.91
N PHE A 209 -11.71 12.10 18.02
CA PHE A 209 -12.08 12.85 16.81
C PHE A 209 -13.42 12.37 16.23
N VAL A 210 -13.82 12.98 15.11
CA VAL A 210 -15.04 12.58 14.38
C VAL A 210 -14.70 11.62 13.25
N HIS A 211 -15.34 10.44 13.26
CA HIS A 211 -15.22 9.44 12.20
C HIS A 211 -16.62 8.97 11.77
N ARG A 212 -16.94 9.11 10.49
CA ARG A 212 -18.26 8.72 9.91
C ARG A 212 -19.47 9.26 10.68
N GLY A 213 -19.39 10.50 11.13
CA GLY A 213 -20.47 11.13 11.92
C GLY A 213 -20.57 10.68 13.38
N TRP A 214 -19.58 9.93 13.87
CA TRP A 214 -19.47 9.51 15.25
C TRP A 214 -18.31 10.23 15.95
N GLU A 215 -18.49 10.54 17.20
CA GLU A 215 -17.43 10.88 18.12
C GLU A 215 -16.74 9.57 18.55
N VAL A 216 -15.43 9.46 18.30
CA VAL A 216 -14.70 8.21 18.51
C VAL A 216 -13.41 8.42 19.30
N ASP A 217 -13.04 7.41 20.07
CA ASP A 217 -11.71 7.23 20.65
C ASP A 217 -10.97 6.12 19.93
N THR A 218 -9.70 6.33 19.67
CA THR A 218 -8.79 5.30 19.14
C THR A 218 -7.75 4.89 20.16
N THR A 219 -7.13 3.75 19.96
CA THR A 219 -6.13 3.18 20.89
C THR A 219 -4.70 3.40 20.46
N GLY A 220 -4.48 3.88 19.25
CA GLY A 220 -3.18 3.90 18.59
C GLY A 220 -2.88 2.59 17.86
N ASN A 221 -2.11 2.68 16.78
CA ASN A 221 -1.71 1.55 15.95
C ASN A 221 -0.21 1.27 16.10
N PRO A 222 0.22 0.28 16.93
CA PRO A 222 1.62 -0.01 17.16
C PRO A 222 2.34 -0.62 15.95
N LEU A 223 1.62 -0.97 14.90
CA LEU A 223 2.15 -1.50 13.64
C LEU A 223 2.34 -0.41 12.58
N SER A 224 2.11 0.86 12.91
CA SER A 224 2.43 1.98 12.03
C SER A 224 3.94 2.12 11.89
N HIS A 225 4.42 2.29 10.66
CA HIS A 225 5.84 2.35 10.31
C HIS A 225 6.05 3.25 9.09
N VAL A 226 7.29 3.41 8.66
CA VAL A 226 7.64 4.29 7.54
C VAL A 226 7.76 3.55 6.22
N ILE A 227 7.44 4.25 5.12
CA ILE A 227 7.74 3.83 3.75
C ILE A 227 8.61 4.91 3.11
N LEU A 228 9.80 4.53 2.62
CA LEU A 228 10.68 5.43 1.88
C LEU A 228 10.39 5.31 0.38
N ARG A 229 9.96 6.40 -0.24
CA ARG A 229 9.59 6.45 -1.66
C ARG A 229 10.46 7.39 -2.50
N GLY A 230 11.53 7.94 -1.89
CA GLY A 230 12.32 9.01 -2.48
C GLY A 230 11.66 10.38 -2.36
N ALA A 231 12.37 11.40 -2.76
CA ALA A 231 11.97 12.79 -2.67
C ALA A 231 12.05 13.50 -4.02
N VAL A 232 11.40 14.66 -4.11
CA VAL A 232 11.58 15.62 -5.22
C VAL A 232 12.01 16.94 -4.59
N ASN A 233 13.16 17.46 -5.00
CA ASN A 233 13.65 18.73 -4.50
C ASN A 233 12.92 19.94 -5.14
N LYS A 234 13.24 21.12 -4.68
CA LYS A 234 12.64 22.39 -5.17
C LYS A 234 12.88 22.65 -6.66
N ARG A 235 13.84 21.94 -7.28
CA ARG A 235 14.14 22.04 -8.74
C ARG A 235 13.46 20.95 -9.55
N GLY A 236 12.59 20.13 -8.94
CA GLY A 236 11.91 19.03 -9.60
C GLY A 236 12.77 17.78 -9.84
N VAL A 237 13.95 17.70 -9.22
CA VAL A 237 14.86 16.56 -9.37
C VAL A 237 14.51 15.49 -8.33
N ALA A 238 14.37 14.24 -8.79
CA ALA A 238 14.18 13.11 -7.91
C ALA A 238 15.45 12.79 -7.13
N ILE A 239 15.30 12.58 -5.83
CA ILE A 239 16.39 12.24 -4.90
C ILE A 239 16.02 10.93 -4.21
N PRO A 240 16.80 9.86 -4.41
CA PRO A 240 16.57 8.60 -3.70
C PRO A 240 16.87 8.75 -2.20
N ASN A 241 16.20 7.92 -1.39
CA ASN A 241 16.40 7.91 0.07
C ASN A 241 16.47 6.48 0.65
N TYR A 242 17.01 5.53 -0.13
CA TYR A 242 17.16 4.12 0.24
C TYR A 242 18.62 3.67 0.40
N HIS A 243 19.57 4.57 0.20
CA HIS A 243 21.00 4.23 0.34
C HIS A 243 21.38 3.92 1.79
N TYR A 244 22.52 3.31 1.98
CA TYR A 244 23.03 2.92 3.29
C TYR A 244 22.96 4.07 4.32
N GLU A 245 23.46 5.24 3.95
CA GLU A 245 23.49 6.43 4.81
C GLU A 245 22.10 6.96 5.14
N ASP A 246 21.17 6.86 4.21
CA ASP A 246 19.76 7.26 4.44
C ASP A 246 19.09 6.36 5.48
N LEU A 247 19.32 5.05 5.39
CA LEU A 247 18.76 4.06 6.31
C LEU A 247 19.36 4.18 7.72
N ILE A 248 20.66 4.41 7.83
CA ILE A 248 21.32 4.66 9.12
C ILE A 248 20.78 5.93 9.76
N ARG A 249 20.67 7.03 9.00
CA ARG A 249 20.11 8.29 9.49
C ARG A 249 18.65 8.13 9.92
N LEU A 250 17.85 7.38 9.18
CA LEU A 250 16.48 7.09 9.56
C LEU A 250 16.42 6.34 10.90
N ASN A 251 17.24 5.34 11.09
CA ASN A 251 17.29 4.60 12.35
C ASN A 251 17.65 5.51 13.55
N GLU A 252 18.65 6.35 13.38
CA GLU A 252 19.04 7.33 14.42
C GLU A 252 17.90 8.30 14.78
N MET A 253 17.13 8.73 13.81
CA MET A 253 15.95 9.58 14.03
C MET A 253 14.82 8.82 14.71
N TYR A 254 14.59 7.57 14.30
CA TYR A 254 13.58 6.69 14.90
C TYR A 254 13.86 6.46 16.40
N GLU A 255 15.10 6.19 16.75
CA GLU A 255 15.53 5.93 18.14
C GLU A 255 15.36 7.14 19.07
N LYS A 256 15.36 8.35 18.52
CA LYS A 256 15.18 9.59 19.30
C LYS A 256 13.72 9.91 19.64
N MET A 257 12.79 9.19 19.04
CA MET A 257 11.37 9.38 19.25
C MET A 257 10.80 8.25 20.11
N ASP A 258 9.75 8.54 20.86
CA ASP A 258 8.98 7.54 21.61
C ASP A 258 8.06 6.76 20.68
N LEU A 259 8.67 5.87 19.88
CA LEU A 259 8.00 5.02 18.90
C LEU A 259 8.29 3.55 19.19
N VAL A 260 7.28 2.71 19.01
CA VAL A 260 7.41 1.25 19.14
C VAL A 260 7.61 0.62 17.77
N ASN A 261 8.20 -0.59 17.74
CA ASN A 261 8.36 -1.41 16.54
C ASN A 261 8.98 -0.64 15.35
N PRO A 262 10.20 -0.08 15.47
CA PRO A 262 10.85 0.61 14.37
C PRO A 262 10.92 -0.29 13.14
N ALA A 263 10.34 0.16 12.03
CA ALA A 263 10.29 -0.58 10.79
C ALA A 263 10.25 0.36 9.59
N CYS A 264 10.87 -0.07 8.50
CA CYS A 264 10.92 0.62 7.23
C CYS A 264 10.60 -0.34 6.09
N ILE A 265 9.72 0.09 5.20
CA ILE A 265 9.52 -0.50 3.89
C ILE A 265 10.16 0.42 2.85
N VAL A 266 10.97 -0.12 1.95
CA VAL A 266 11.55 0.66 0.85
C VAL A 266 10.69 0.47 -0.40
N ASP A 267 10.10 1.57 -0.85
CA ASP A 267 9.43 1.65 -2.14
C ASP A 267 10.50 1.81 -3.23
N ALA A 268 10.68 0.77 -4.04
CA ALA A 268 11.74 0.71 -5.06
C ALA A 268 11.42 1.53 -6.32
N ASN A 269 10.19 2.03 -6.47
CA ASN A 269 9.79 2.86 -7.59
C ASN A 269 9.68 4.35 -7.20
N HIS A 270 8.71 5.06 -7.75
CA HIS A 270 8.48 6.50 -7.53
C HIS A 270 9.75 7.33 -7.68
N SER A 271 10.08 8.20 -6.72
CA SER A 271 11.26 9.04 -6.81
C SER A 271 12.57 8.29 -6.51
N ASN A 272 12.54 7.13 -5.87
CA ASN A 272 13.70 6.28 -5.66
C ASN A 272 14.29 5.75 -6.98
N SER A 273 13.44 5.49 -7.97
CA SER A 273 13.86 5.06 -9.32
C SER A 273 13.77 6.17 -10.36
N ASN A 274 13.35 7.37 -9.96
CA ASN A 274 12.95 8.44 -10.88
C ASN A 274 11.89 7.95 -11.90
N LYS A 275 10.98 7.07 -11.44
CA LYS A 275 9.95 6.37 -12.25
C LYS A 275 10.50 5.52 -13.40
N LYS A 276 11.79 5.21 -13.39
CA LYS A 276 12.40 4.24 -14.29
C LYS A 276 12.17 2.83 -13.73
N TYR A 277 11.07 2.21 -14.09
CA TYR A 277 10.61 0.97 -13.47
C TYR A 277 11.64 -0.17 -13.48
N ALA A 278 12.48 -0.26 -14.52
CA ALA A 278 13.52 -1.28 -14.62
C ALA A 278 14.59 -1.15 -13.50
N GLU A 279 14.79 0.03 -12.95
CA GLU A 279 15.73 0.27 -11.85
C GLU A 279 15.30 -0.40 -10.53
N GLN A 280 14.04 -0.75 -10.39
CA GLN A 280 13.54 -1.40 -9.17
C GLN A 280 14.32 -2.66 -8.81
N VAL A 281 14.73 -3.46 -9.80
CA VAL A 281 15.52 -4.67 -9.58
C VAL A 281 16.87 -4.35 -8.91
N ARG A 282 17.59 -3.36 -9.43
CA ARG A 282 18.87 -2.92 -8.86
C ARG A 282 18.70 -2.35 -7.46
N ILE A 283 17.66 -1.52 -7.26
CA ILE A 283 17.37 -0.88 -5.97
C ILE A 283 17.08 -1.92 -4.90
N VAL A 284 16.24 -2.89 -5.19
CA VAL A 284 15.92 -3.98 -4.24
C VAL A 284 17.18 -4.77 -3.89
N LYS A 285 18.02 -5.09 -4.88
CA LYS A 285 19.29 -5.79 -4.63
C LYS A 285 20.24 -4.98 -3.75
N GLU A 286 20.33 -3.69 -3.93
CA GLU A 286 21.12 -2.79 -3.07
C GLU A 286 20.59 -2.80 -1.63
N VAL A 287 19.28 -2.70 -1.45
CA VAL A 287 18.64 -2.76 -0.12
C VAL A 287 18.94 -4.10 0.56
N MET A 288 18.80 -5.21 -0.16
CA MET A 288 19.10 -6.55 0.38
C MET A 288 20.59 -6.70 0.72
N HIS A 289 21.49 -6.14 -0.09
CA HIS A 289 22.91 -6.09 0.20
C HIS A 289 23.19 -5.32 1.48
N ASN A 290 22.64 -4.12 1.62
CA ASN A 290 22.82 -3.28 2.82
C ASN A 290 22.28 -3.95 4.09
N ARG A 291 21.17 -4.69 4.00
CA ARG A 291 20.67 -5.51 5.11
C ARG A 291 21.65 -6.59 5.54
N LYS A 292 22.38 -7.16 4.60
CA LYS A 292 23.39 -8.18 4.88
C LYS A 292 24.64 -7.59 5.55
N GLU A 293 25.03 -6.38 5.16
CA GLU A 293 26.24 -5.72 5.65
C GLU A 293 26.05 -5.00 7.00
N SER A 294 24.81 -4.64 7.38
CA SER A 294 24.50 -3.90 8.60
C SER A 294 23.38 -4.53 9.39
N GLU A 295 23.64 -4.88 10.63
CA GLU A 295 22.63 -5.39 11.56
C GLU A 295 21.56 -4.33 11.87
N ILE A 296 21.93 -3.05 11.92
CA ILE A 296 21.00 -1.93 12.11
C ILE A 296 19.99 -1.90 10.95
N ILE A 297 20.48 -1.94 9.71
CA ILE A 297 19.64 -1.95 8.52
C ILE A 297 18.82 -3.24 8.44
N HIS A 298 19.40 -4.38 8.81
CA HIS A 298 18.69 -5.65 8.86
C HIS A 298 17.46 -5.60 9.78
N LYS A 299 17.63 -5.01 10.96
CA LYS A 299 16.53 -4.85 11.92
C LYS A 299 15.49 -3.80 11.51
N LEU A 300 15.95 -2.71 10.86
CA LEU A 300 15.06 -1.61 10.46
C LEU A 300 14.23 -1.93 9.22
N VAL A 301 14.87 -2.42 8.16
CA VAL A 301 14.21 -2.66 6.87
C VAL A 301 13.53 -4.01 6.89
N LYS A 302 12.21 -4.00 6.97
CA LYS A 302 11.35 -5.19 7.10
C LYS A 302 10.77 -5.66 5.77
N GLY A 303 10.89 -4.86 4.72
CA GLY A 303 10.33 -5.21 3.42
C GLY A 303 10.60 -4.18 2.34
N VAL A 304 10.12 -4.52 1.15
CA VAL A 304 10.15 -3.67 -0.04
C VAL A 304 8.77 -3.58 -0.67
N MET A 305 8.55 -2.48 -1.41
CA MET A 305 7.36 -2.27 -2.22
C MET A 305 7.79 -2.14 -3.68
N ILE A 306 7.14 -2.89 -4.56
CA ILE A 306 7.52 -3.02 -5.97
C ILE A 306 6.29 -2.82 -6.84
N GLU A 307 6.38 -1.94 -7.84
CA GLU A 307 5.35 -1.79 -8.87
C GLU A 307 5.63 -2.75 -10.03
N SER A 308 4.75 -3.72 -10.18
CA SER A 308 4.88 -4.85 -11.10
C SER A 308 3.52 -5.26 -11.65
N TYR A 309 3.50 -5.64 -12.92
CA TYR A 309 2.32 -6.20 -13.56
C TYR A 309 2.71 -7.33 -14.51
N ILE A 310 1.78 -7.80 -15.35
CA ILE A 310 2.06 -8.92 -16.29
C ILE A 310 2.99 -8.44 -17.40
N CYS A 311 2.65 -7.34 -18.08
CA CYS A 311 3.49 -6.72 -19.11
C CYS A 311 4.30 -5.55 -18.56
N PRO A 312 5.56 -5.38 -18.97
CA PRO A 312 6.39 -4.26 -18.52
C PRO A 312 5.93 -2.93 -19.12
N GLY A 313 6.22 -1.84 -18.40
CA GLY A 313 5.93 -0.47 -18.84
C GLY A 313 4.50 -0.04 -18.53
N ASN A 314 3.98 0.84 -19.35
CA ASN A 314 2.61 1.34 -19.25
C ASN A 314 2.01 1.59 -20.63
N GLN A 315 0.70 1.83 -20.65
CA GLN A 315 -0.09 2.08 -21.86
C GLN A 315 -1.06 3.25 -21.62
N LYS A 316 -1.59 3.79 -22.70
CA LYS A 316 -2.71 4.74 -22.63
C LYS A 316 -4.03 3.97 -22.45
N ILE A 317 -5.00 4.60 -21.80
CA ILE A 317 -6.37 4.10 -21.74
C ILE A 317 -6.88 3.94 -23.18
N GLY A 318 -7.49 2.78 -23.48
CA GLY A 318 -7.98 2.45 -24.82
C GLY A 318 -7.02 1.62 -25.69
N GLU A 319 -5.78 1.40 -25.28
CA GLU A 319 -4.85 0.49 -26.01
C GLU A 319 -5.12 -1.00 -25.73
N HIS A 320 -5.79 -1.32 -24.62
CA HIS A 320 -6.28 -2.66 -24.28
C HIS A 320 -5.23 -3.78 -24.25
N ILE A 321 -3.97 -3.47 -23.92
CA ILE A 321 -2.93 -4.48 -23.75
C ILE A 321 -3.17 -5.18 -22.41
N TYR A 322 -3.42 -6.50 -22.44
CA TYR A 322 -3.70 -7.29 -21.26
C TYR A 322 -2.57 -7.23 -20.23
N GLY A 323 -2.90 -6.89 -18.99
CA GLY A 323 -1.93 -6.87 -17.88
C GLY A 323 -0.83 -5.81 -18.00
N LYS A 324 -1.08 -4.72 -18.71
CA LYS A 324 -0.17 -3.57 -18.81
C LYS A 324 -0.75 -2.36 -18.08
N SER A 325 0.04 -1.71 -17.24
CA SER A 325 -0.39 -0.58 -16.42
C SER A 325 -0.97 0.58 -17.26
N ILE A 326 -2.09 1.13 -16.83
CA ILE A 326 -2.68 2.37 -17.40
C ILE A 326 -2.28 3.63 -16.62
N THR A 327 -1.42 3.49 -15.62
CA THR A 327 -0.88 4.58 -14.81
C THR A 327 0.65 4.55 -14.87
N ASP A 328 1.38 4.60 -13.77
CA ASP A 328 2.85 4.57 -13.81
C ASP A 328 3.39 3.23 -14.35
N PRO A 329 4.52 3.24 -15.07
CA PRO A 329 5.09 2.03 -15.64
C PRO A 329 5.57 1.05 -14.56
N CYS A 330 5.39 -0.24 -14.82
CA CYS A 330 5.68 -1.33 -13.91
C CYS A 330 6.72 -2.31 -14.48
N LEU A 331 7.40 -3.07 -13.60
CA LEU A 331 8.12 -4.28 -13.99
C LEU A 331 7.15 -5.28 -14.64
N GLY A 332 7.63 -6.05 -15.61
CA GLY A 332 6.92 -7.19 -16.15
C GLY A 332 7.03 -8.42 -15.24
N TRP A 333 6.23 -9.45 -15.57
CA TRP A 333 6.17 -10.65 -14.76
C TRP A 333 7.49 -11.43 -14.68
N GLU A 334 8.16 -11.62 -15.80
CA GLU A 334 9.42 -12.39 -15.86
C GLU A 334 10.47 -11.82 -14.89
N GLU A 335 10.73 -10.53 -14.95
CA GLU A 335 11.69 -9.88 -14.05
C GLU A 335 11.23 -9.91 -12.61
N SER A 336 9.92 -9.78 -12.37
CA SER A 336 9.34 -9.81 -11.02
C SER A 336 9.46 -11.19 -10.39
N GLU A 337 9.21 -12.26 -11.13
CA GLU A 337 9.39 -13.63 -10.68
C GLU A 337 10.84 -13.91 -10.27
N GLN A 338 11.79 -13.55 -11.14
CA GLN A 338 13.22 -13.69 -10.85
C GLN A 338 13.63 -12.88 -9.62
N LEU A 339 13.12 -11.65 -9.49
CA LEU A 339 13.41 -10.79 -8.35
C LEU A 339 12.86 -11.38 -7.04
N LEU A 340 11.66 -11.92 -7.03
CA LEU A 340 11.07 -12.56 -5.85
C LEU A 340 11.92 -13.73 -5.34
N TYR A 341 12.40 -14.60 -6.24
CA TYR A 341 13.32 -15.68 -5.86
C TYR A 341 14.66 -15.14 -5.36
N ALA A 342 15.21 -14.11 -6.01
CA ALA A 342 16.46 -13.48 -5.57
C ALA A 342 16.32 -12.86 -4.16
N ILE A 343 15.17 -12.25 -3.84
CA ILE A 343 14.89 -11.73 -2.49
C ILE A 343 14.83 -12.89 -1.50
N ALA A 344 14.10 -13.96 -1.80
CA ALA A 344 14.00 -15.14 -0.94
C ALA A 344 15.37 -15.77 -0.64
N ASP A 345 16.24 -15.87 -1.65
CA ASP A 345 17.61 -16.38 -1.49
C ASP A 345 18.48 -15.47 -0.61
N SER A 346 18.14 -14.19 -0.52
CA SER A 346 18.85 -13.20 0.30
C SER A 346 18.38 -13.17 1.75
N VAL A 347 17.23 -13.73 2.05
CA VAL A 347 16.69 -13.84 3.42
C VAL A 347 17.28 -15.08 4.10
N LYS A 348 17.90 -14.89 5.25
CA LYS A 348 18.56 -15.96 6.02
C LYS A 348 17.55 -16.89 6.69
#